data_bcc063780b7bbd5f5a82f969a8a06a37
#
_entry.id   bcc063780b7bbd5f5a82f969a8a06a37
#
_cell.length_a   1.000
_cell.length_b   1.000
_cell.length_c   1.000
_cell.angle_alpha   90.00
_cell.angle_beta   90.00
_cell.angle_gamma   90.00
#
_symmetry.space_group_name_H-M   'P 1'
#
loop_
_entity.id
_entity.type
_entity.pdbx_description
1 polymer ?
#
loop_
_entity_poly.entity_id
_entity_poly.type
_entity_poly.pdbx_seq_one_letter_code
_entity_poly.pdbx_strand_id
1 'polypeptide(L)'
;MTHYYTYDTILGSVTFVEENGALVVITTRPYHPKEGIYQETPVIKEAFRQLSEYFSGKRKTFNLPLLLKGTDFQKQVWQALLKIPFGETRSYKQIAETIGNPKAVRAVGMANNKNPLLIVVPCHRVIGANGKLVGYAVGLDKKEYLLRLEGSLL
;
A
#
# COMPACT_ATOMS: atom_id res chain seq x y z
N MET A 1 16.62 -7.62 -13.13
CA MET A 1 16.95 -8.49 -12.00
C MET A 1 16.13 -8.14 -10.79
N THR A 2 15.64 -9.14 -10.08
CA THR A 2 14.74 -8.97 -8.93
C THR A 2 15.51 -9.23 -7.64
N HIS A 3 15.43 -8.30 -6.70
CA HIS A 3 15.98 -8.44 -5.37
C HIS A 3 14.85 -8.31 -4.35
N TYR A 4 14.96 -9.02 -3.24
CA TYR A 4 13.98 -8.92 -2.16
C TYR A 4 14.65 -9.09 -0.81
N TYR A 5 14.01 -8.52 0.23
CA TYR A 5 14.53 -8.61 1.58
C TYR A 5 13.38 -8.44 2.58
N THR A 6 13.46 -9.14 3.70
CA THR A 6 12.41 -9.15 4.72
C THR A 6 12.93 -8.52 6.00
N TYR A 7 12.16 -7.61 6.58
CA TYR A 7 12.43 -6.99 7.87
C TYR A 7 11.31 -7.27 8.84
N ASP A 8 11.62 -7.29 10.13
CA ASP A 8 10.62 -7.31 11.18
C ASP A 8 10.15 -5.89 11.45
N THR A 9 8.83 -5.71 11.51
CA THR A 9 8.21 -4.41 11.75
C THR A 9 7.10 -4.55 12.78
N ILE A 10 6.51 -3.43 13.16
CA ILE A 10 5.35 -3.42 14.06
C ILE A 10 4.15 -4.18 13.47
N LEU A 11 4.09 -4.36 12.15
CA LEU A 11 3.06 -5.16 11.48
C LEU A 11 3.47 -6.62 11.28
N GLY A 12 4.61 -7.03 11.84
CA GLY A 12 5.20 -8.35 11.61
C GLY A 12 6.25 -8.30 10.51
N SER A 13 6.55 -9.44 9.91
CA SER A 13 7.53 -9.50 8.83
C SER A 13 6.99 -8.83 7.58
N VAL A 14 7.78 -7.93 7.01
CA VAL A 14 7.44 -7.21 5.77
C VAL A 14 8.54 -7.47 4.75
N THR A 15 8.14 -7.93 3.57
CA THR A 15 9.05 -8.19 2.46
C THR A 15 8.95 -7.09 1.43
N PHE A 16 10.11 -6.56 1.03
CA PHE A 16 10.25 -5.54 0.00
C PHE A 16 10.86 -6.20 -1.23
N VAL A 17 10.29 -5.94 -2.40
CA VAL A 17 10.80 -6.48 -3.67
C VAL A 17 11.07 -5.34 -4.62
N GLU A 18 12.27 -5.32 -5.20
CA GLU A 18 12.62 -4.34 -6.21
C GLU A 18 13.02 -5.00 -7.51
N GLU A 19 12.73 -4.34 -8.61
CA GLU A 19 13.16 -4.74 -9.94
C GLU A 19 13.83 -3.52 -10.61
N ASN A 20 15.11 -3.69 -10.96
CA ASN A 20 15.85 -2.66 -11.69
C ASN A 20 15.78 -1.27 -11.03
N GLY A 21 15.83 -1.24 -9.70
CA GLY A 21 15.85 0.01 -8.94
C GLY A 21 14.49 0.58 -8.57
N ALA A 22 13.39 -0.09 -8.88
CA ALA A 22 12.05 0.35 -8.51
C ALA A 22 11.36 -0.69 -7.64
N LEU A 23 10.60 -0.23 -6.64
CA LEU A 23 9.82 -1.13 -5.77
C LEU A 23 8.60 -1.64 -6.52
N VAL A 24 8.38 -2.94 -6.48
CA VAL A 24 7.24 -3.59 -7.13
C VAL A 24 6.32 -4.28 -6.12
N VAL A 25 6.82 -4.67 -4.95
CA VAL A 25 6.02 -5.30 -3.90
C VAL A 25 6.49 -4.85 -2.53
N ILE A 26 5.55 -4.56 -1.64
CA ILE A 26 5.73 -4.45 -0.20
C ILE A 26 4.58 -5.22 0.42
N THR A 27 4.88 -6.32 1.11
CA THR A 27 3.83 -7.22 1.59
C THR A 27 4.16 -7.83 2.95
N THR A 28 3.11 -8.12 3.72
CA THR A 28 3.21 -8.90 4.96
C THR A 28 3.01 -10.39 4.73
N ARG A 29 2.65 -10.79 3.52
CA ARG A 29 2.47 -12.19 3.15
C ARG A 29 3.81 -12.81 2.80
N PRO A 30 3.99 -14.13 3.00
CA PRO A 30 5.20 -14.81 2.52
C PRO A 30 5.39 -14.57 1.01
N TYR A 31 6.61 -14.23 0.63
CA TYR A 31 6.93 -13.93 -0.76
C TYR A 31 8.29 -14.54 -1.13
N HIS A 32 8.28 -15.46 -2.08
CA HIS A 32 9.48 -16.17 -2.53
C HIS A 32 9.49 -16.17 -4.06
N PRO A 33 10.04 -15.12 -4.69
CA PRO A 33 10.12 -15.07 -6.16
C PRO A 33 11.07 -16.16 -6.66
N LYS A 34 10.67 -16.84 -7.76
CA LYS A 34 11.44 -17.95 -8.31
C LYS A 34 12.84 -17.55 -8.77
N GLU A 35 13.00 -16.32 -9.25
CA GLU A 35 14.27 -15.84 -9.81
C GLU A 35 14.80 -14.62 -9.06
N GLY A 36 14.42 -14.48 -7.82
CA GLY A 36 14.85 -13.36 -7.01
C GLY A 36 16.13 -13.66 -6.24
N ILE A 37 16.88 -12.60 -5.96
CA ILE A 37 18.06 -12.67 -5.10
C ILE A 37 17.69 -12.06 -3.75
N TYR A 38 17.88 -12.81 -2.67
CA TYR A 38 17.64 -12.30 -1.32
C TYR A 38 18.82 -11.45 -0.90
N GLN A 39 18.65 -10.14 -1.05
CA GLN A 39 19.70 -9.17 -0.77
C GLN A 39 19.10 -7.81 -0.49
N GLU A 40 19.57 -7.17 0.59
CA GLU A 40 19.20 -5.79 0.90
C GLU A 40 19.91 -4.86 -0.07
N THR A 41 19.12 -4.18 -0.91
CA THR A 41 19.64 -3.21 -1.87
C THR A 41 19.46 -1.78 -1.34
N PRO A 42 20.13 -0.77 -1.91
CA PRO A 42 19.95 0.61 -1.48
C PRO A 42 18.48 1.07 -1.53
N VAL A 43 17.73 0.71 -2.56
CA VAL A 43 16.32 1.07 -2.68
C VAL A 43 15.49 0.40 -1.59
N ILE A 44 15.71 -0.88 -1.33
CA ILE A 44 15.00 -1.62 -0.28
C ILE A 44 15.33 -1.02 1.08
N LYS A 45 16.60 -0.74 1.34
CA LYS A 45 17.03 -0.14 2.60
C LYS A 45 16.39 1.23 2.82
N GLU A 46 16.33 2.05 1.78
CA GLU A 46 15.70 3.36 1.85
C GLU A 46 14.19 3.23 2.09
N ALA A 47 13.53 2.27 1.45
CA ALA A 47 12.11 2.00 1.66
C ALA A 47 11.82 1.62 3.11
N PHE A 48 12.64 0.74 3.69
CA PHE A 48 12.49 0.34 5.08
C PHE A 48 12.74 1.52 6.02
N ARG A 49 13.74 2.35 5.72
CA ARG A 49 14.01 3.55 6.52
C ARG A 49 12.81 4.49 6.55
N GLN A 50 12.22 4.76 5.38
CA GLN A 50 11.05 5.63 5.29
C GLN A 50 9.83 5.02 5.99
N LEU A 51 9.64 3.71 5.85
CA LEU A 51 8.54 3.02 6.53
C LEU A 51 8.70 3.09 8.05
N SER A 52 9.93 2.94 8.54
CA SER A 52 10.22 3.06 9.97
C SER A 52 9.94 4.47 10.50
N GLU A 53 10.29 5.50 9.73
CA GLU A 53 9.96 6.88 10.07
C GLU A 53 8.44 7.10 10.09
N TYR A 54 7.73 6.50 9.15
CA TYR A 54 6.26 6.56 9.11
C TYR A 54 5.66 5.96 10.38
N PHE A 55 6.11 4.76 10.77
CA PHE A 55 5.61 4.11 11.99
C PHE A 55 5.91 4.90 13.26
N SER A 56 7.00 5.65 13.29
CA SER A 56 7.37 6.46 14.44
C SER A 56 6.74 7.87 14.44
N GLY A 57 5.88 8.15 13.46
CA GLY A 57 5.21 9.44 13.34
C GLY A 57 6.07 10.56 12.77
N LYS A 58 7.25 10.24 12.24
CA LYS A 58 8.19 11.24 11.71
C LYS A 58 8.05 11.48 10.21
N ARG A 59 7.23 10.68 9.51
CA ARG A 59 7.07 10.79 8.07
C ARG A 59 5.61 10.62 7.69
N LYS A 60 5.13 11.50 6.81
CA LYS A 60 3.75 11.47 6.31
C LYS A 60 3.66 11.08 4.84
N THR A 61 4.74 11.27 4.08
CA THR A 61 4.77 10.97 2.64
C THR A 61 6.00 10.14 2.32
N PHE A 62 5.91 9.39 1.22
CA PHE A 62 7.01 8.55 0.77
C PHE A 62 7.61 9.11 -0.51
N ASN A 63 8.93 9.02 -0.63
CA ASN A 63 9.68 9.42 -1.83
C ASN A 63 10.49 8.22 -2.29
N LEU A 64 9.85 7.33 -3.04
CA LEU A 64 10.43 6.06 -3.48
C LEU A 64 10.10 5.82 -4.94
N PRO A 65 11.02 5.23 -5.70
CA PRO A 65 10.71 4.81 -7.07
C PRO A 65 9.78 3.60 -7.05
N LEU A 66 8.62 3.74 -7.67
CA LEU A 66 7.60 2.68 -7.71
C LEU A 66 7.37 2.24 -9.16
N LEU A 67 7.18 0.94 -9.35
CA LEU A 67 6.70 0.38 -10.60
C LEU A 67 5.41 -0.37 -10.32
N LEU A 68 4.29 0.18 -10.78
CA LEU A 68 2.98 -0.43 -10.62
C LEU A 68 2.76 -1.46 -11.71
N LYS A 69 2.60 -2.72 -11.31
CA LYS A 69 2.33 -3.83 -12.21
C LYS A 69 0.92 -4.35 -12.00
N GLY A 70 0.11 -4.32 -13.04
CA GLY A 70 -1.26 -4.80 -12.97
C GLY A 70 -2.00 -4.45 -14.25
N THR A 71 -3.31 -4.69 -14.25
CA THR A 71 -4.17 -4.30 -15.36
C THR A 71 -4.28 -2.77 -15.42
N ASP A 72 -4.74 -2.25 -16.56
CA ASP A 72 -4.95 -0.80 -16.69
C ASP A 72 -5.93 -0.29 -15.64
N PHE A 73 -7.00 -1.04 -15.36
CA PHE A 73 -7.96 -0.68 -14.33
C PHE A 73 -7.33 -0.63 -12.93
N GLN A 74 -6.56 -1.67 -12.58
CA GLN A 74 -5.86 -1.72 -11.29
C GLN A 74 -4.92 -0.52 -11.12
N LYS A 75 -4.16 -0.21 -12.16
CA LYS A 75 -3.24 0.93 -12.13
C LYS A 75 -3.98 2.26 -11.94
N GLN A 76 -5.14 2.43 -12.59
CA GLN A 76 -5.96 3.62 -12.40
C GLN A 76 -6.41 3.75 -10.94
N VAL A 77 -6.85 2.65 -10.34
CA VAL A 77 -7.26 2.64 -8.94
C VAL A 77 -6.09 3.00 -8.03
N TRP A 78 -4.95 2.32 -8.20
CA TRP A 78 -3.79 2.56 -7.34
C TRP A 78 -3.25 3.98 -7.49
N GLN A 79 -3.26 4.56 -8.67
CA GLN A 79 -2.87 5.95 -8.88
C GLN A 79 -3.83 6.92 -8.18
N ALA A 80 -5.12 6.61 -8.16
CA ALA A 80 -6.10 7.39 -7.40
C ALA A 80 -5.83 7.29 -5.89
N LEU A 81 -5.46 6.10 -5.40
CA LEU A 81 -5.10 5.92 -3.99
C LEU A 81 -3.89 6.77 -3.58
N LEU A 82 -2.89 6.87 -4.45
CA LEU A 82 -1.70 7.68 -4.19
C LEU A 82 -2.01 9.16 -3.95
N LYS A 83 -3.15 9.62 -4.39
CA LYS A 83 -3.59 11.02 -4.22
C LYS A 83 -4.33 11.27 -2.92
N ILE A 84 -4.66 10.23 -2.15
CA ILE A 84 -5.32 10.40 -0.85
C ILE A 84 -4.29 10.87 0.16
N PRO A 85 -4.43 12.09 0.71
CA PRO A 85 -3.44 12.61 1.65
C PRO A 85 -3.41 11.84 2.97
N PHE A 86 -2.27 11.89 3.63
CA PHE A 86 -2.12 11.40 5.00
C PHE A 86 -3.18 12.06 5.89
N GLY A 87 -3.87 11.26 6.70
CA GLY A 87 -4.91 11.75 7.60
C GLY A 87 -6.29 11.86 7.00
N GLU A 88 -6.44 11.56 5.71
CA GLU A 88 -7.74 11.60 5.03
C GLU A 88 -8.15 10.21 4.58
N THR A 89 -9.44 10.04 4.38
CA THR A 89 -10.03 8.80 3.86
C THR A 89 -10.92 9.10 2.67
N ARG A 90 -11.16 8.07 1.86
CA ARG A 90 -12.12 8.12 0.76
C ARG A 90 -12.95 6.84 0.81
N SER A 91 -14.19 6.91 0.37
CA SER A 91 -15.00 5.72 0.20
C SER A 91 -14.67 5.04 -1.12
N TYR A 92 -15.02 3.75 -1.23
CA TYR A 92 -14.88 3.02 -2.50
C TYR A 92 -15.64 3.73 -3.62
N LYS A 93 -16.81 4.28 -3.30
CA LYS A 93 -17.62 5.04 -4.26
C LYS A 93 -16.89 6.29 -4.74
N GLN A 94 -16.25 7.02 -3.84
CA GLN A 94 -15.49 8.22 -4.21
C GLN A 94 -14.32 7.88 -5.12
N ILE A 95 -13.63 6.76 -4.88
CA ILE A 95 -12.55 6.32 -5.76
C ILE A 95 -13.12 5.95 -7.14
N ALA A 96 -14.25 5.24 -7.20
CA ALA A 96 -14.89 4.90 -8.46
C ALA A 96 -15.26 6.17 -9.26
N GLU A 97 -15.78 7.19 -8.58
CA GLU A 97 -16.09 8.47 -9.21
C GLU A 97 -14.81 9.17 -9.71
N THR A 98 -13.75 9.15 -8.91
CA THR A 98 -12.46 9.78 -9.25
C THR A 98 -11.86 9.20 -10.53
N ILE A 99 -11.96 7.90 -10.74
CA ILE A 99 -11.43 7.26 -11.95
C ILE A 99 -12.38 7.32 -13.14
N GLY A 100 -13.52 8.03 -12.99
CA GLY A 100 -14.49 8.21 -14.07
C GLY A 100 -15.39 7.01 -14.32
N ASN A 101 -15.52 6.12 -13.36
CA ASN A 101 -16.33 4.91 -13.50
C ASN A 101 -17.16 4.67 -12.22
N PRO A 102 -18.19 5.50 -11.97
CA PRO A 102 -18.92 5.48 -10.71
C PRO A 102 -19.66 4.17 -10.42
N LYS A 103 -19.88 3.33 -11.43
CA LYS A 103 -20.54 2.03 -11.24
C LYS A 103 -19.57 0.92 -10.86
N ALA A 104 -18.27 1.18 -10.88
CA ALA A 104 -17.24 0.17 -10.66
C ALA A 104 -16.84 0.02 -9.19
N VAL A 105 -17.74 0.30 -8.24
CA VAL A 105 -17.42 0.30 -6.80
C VAL A 105 -16.87 -1.06 -6.35
N ARG A 106 -17.49 -2.16 -6.80
CA ARG A 106 -17.05 -3.51 -6.45
C ARG A 106 -15.68 -3.83 -7.04
N ALA A 107 -15.45 -3.47 -8.29
CA ALA A 107 -14.17 -3.69 -8.96
C ALA A 107 -13.06 -2.85 -8.31
N VAL A 108 -13.38 -1.64 -7.86
CA VAL A 108 -12.45 -0.79 -7.09
C VAL A 108 -12.05 -1.49 -5.80
N GLY A 109 -13.02 -2.07 -5.07
CA GLY A 109 -12.72 -2.84 -3.86
C GLY A 109 -11.78 -4.00 -4.12
N MET A 110 -11.98 -4.73 -5.21
CA MET A 110 -11.10 -5.84 -5.58
C MET A 110 -9.69 -5.35 -5.91
N ALA A 111 -9.57 -4.28 -6.68
CA ALA A 111 -8.26 -3.70 -7.02
C ALA A 111 -7.56 -3.18 -5.76
N ASN A 112 -8.30 -2.55 -4.85
CA ASN A 112 -7.78 -2.07 -3.58
C ASN A 112 -7.17 -3.20 -2.76
N ASN A 113 -7.83 -4.35 -2.71
CA ASN A 113 -7.35 -5.53 -1.97
C ASN A 113 -6.14 -6.19 -2.63
N LYS A 114 -5.89 -5.93 -3.89
CA LYS A 114 -4.74 -6.48 -4.63
C LYS A 114 -3.58 -5.51 -4.73
N ASN A 115 -3.61 -4.42 -3.97
CA ASN A 115 -2.50 -3.47 -3.93
C ASN A 115 -1.18 -4.20 -3.61
N PRO A 116 -0.18 -4.13 -4.51
CA PRO A 116 1.09 -4.82 -4.28
C PRO A 116 2.06 -4.03 -3.40
N LEU A 117 1.80 -2.75 -3.12
CA LEU A 117 2.72 -1.85 -2.42
C LEU A 117 2.05 -1.31 -1.15
N LEU A 118 1.99 -2.16 -0.13
CA LEU A 118 1.37 -1.87 1.15
C LEU A 118 1.85 -0.53 1.72
N ILE A 119 0.92 0.27 2.24
CA ILE A 119 1.15 1.57 2.89
C ILE A 119 1.61 2.66 1.92
N VAL A 120 2.62 2.42 1.10
CA VAL A 120 3.12 3.41 0.14
C VAL A 120 2.01 3.77 -0.85
N VAL A 121 1.30 2.76 -1.37
CA VAL A 121 0.02 2.96 -2.04
C VAL A 121 -1.05 2.77 -0.96
N PRO A 122 -1.71 3.84 -0.50
CA PRO A 122 -2.43 3.81 0.77
C PRO A 122 -3.83 3.21 0.67
N CYS A 123 -3.92 1.93 0.35
CA CYS A 123 -5.20 1.22 0.28
C CYS A 123 -5.95 1.19 1.63
N HIS A 124 -5.24 1.38 2.73
CA HIS A 124 -5.85 1.47 4.06
C HIS A 124 -6.71 2.74 4.23
N ARG A 125 -6.53 3.76 3.38
CA ARG A 125 -7.30 5.01 3.44
C ARG A 125 -8.65 4.92 2.72
N VAL A 126 -9.00 3.75 2.19
CA VAL A 126 -10.31 3.54 1.55
C VAL A 126 -11.21 2.78 2.51
N ILE A 127 -12.38 3.35 2.79
CA ILE A 127 -13.33 2.82 3.78
C ILE A 127 -14.72 2.70 3.15
N GLY A 128 -15.65 2.02 3.84
CA GLY A 128 -17.04 1.94 3.39
C GLY A 128 -17.72 3.30 3.40
N ALA A 129 -18.78 3.44 2.60
CA ALA A 129 -19.51 4.72 2.46
C ALA A 129 -20.10 5.24 3.77
N ASN A 130 -20.33 4.35 4.72
CA ASN A 130 -20.86 4.69 6.05
C ASN A 130 -19.75 4.84 7.12
N GLY A 131 -18.50 4.95 6.69
CA GLY A 131 -17.34 5.05 7.58
C GLY A 131 -16.85 3.74 8.16
N LYS A 132 -17.43 2.61 7.77
CA LYS A 132 -17.02 1.30 8.27
C LYS A 132 -15.68 0.86 7.69
N LEU A 133 -14.87 0.21 8.53
CA LEU A 133 -13.62 -0.41 8.09
C LEU A 133 -13.95 -1.75 7.47
N VAL A 134 -13.80 -1.86 6.16
CA VAL A 134 -14.06 -3.10 5.41
C VAL A 134 -12.94 -3.33 4.41
N GLY A 135 -12.67 -4.59 4.13
CA GLY A 135 -11.86 -4.98 2.99
C GLY A 135 -10.40 -4.55 3.05
N TYR A 136 -9.63 -5.05 4.01
CA TYR A 136 -8.18 -4.86 4.00
C TYR A 136 -7.48 -6.21 3.97
N ALA A 137 -6.61 -6.41 2.96
CA ALA A 137 -5.96 -7.71 2.73
C ALA A 137 -5.05 -8.13 3.89
N VAL A 138 -4.53 -7.18 4.65
CA VAL A 138 -3.61 -7.41 5.77
C VAL A 138 -4.35 -7.65 7.09
N GLY A 139 -5.66 -7.38 7.12
CA GLY A 139 -6.49 -7.50 8.31
C GLY A 139 -7.04 -6.16 8.79
N LEU A 140 -8.26 -6.17 9.29
CA LEU A 140 -8.94 -4.94 9.73
C LEU A 140 -8.28 -4.31 10.96
N ASP A 141 -7.66 -5.11 11.82
CA ASP A 141 -6.91 -4.62 12.98
C ASP A 141 -5.70 -3.76 12.55
N LYS A 142 -5.00 -4.17 11.51
CA LYS A 142 -3.88 -3.41 10.96
C LYS A 142 -4.35 -2.16 10.23
N LYS A 143 -5.46 -2.24 9.53
CA LYS A 143 -6.09 -1.08 8.89
C LYS A 143 -6.46 -0.03 9.95
N GLU A 144 -7.10 -0.45 11.02
CA GLU A 144 -7.45 0.44 12.12
C GLU A 144 -6.20 1.08 12.74
N TYR A 145 -5.17 0.28 12.98
CA TYR A 145 -3.90 0.78 13.50
C TYR A 145 -3.31 1.90 12.64
N LEU A 146 -3.26 1.67 11.32
CA LEU A 146 -2.70 2.66 10.39
C LEU A 146 -3.53 3.94 10.34
N LEU A 147 -4.85 3.83 10.35
CA LEU A 147 -5.73 5.00 10.35
C LEU A 147 -5.62 5.79 11.66
N ARG A 148 -5.47 5.11 12.79
CA ARG A 148 -5.23 5.79 14.08
C ARG A 148 -3.88 6.48 14.09
N LEU A 149 -2.85 5.83 13.55
CA LEU A 149 -1.52 6.43 13.42
C LEU A 149 -1.57 7.71 12.60
N GLU A 150 -2.39 7.74 11.56
CA GLU A 150 -2.55 8.90 10.69
C GLU A 150 -3.52 9.95 11.23
N GLY A 151 -4.18 9.67 12.35
CA GLY A 151 -5.13 10.60 12.93
C GLY A 151 -6.51 10.60 12.27
N SER A 152 -6.80 9.62 11.41
CA SER A 152 -8.10 9.50 10.74
C SER A 152 -9.16 8.83 11.61
N LEU A 153 -8.73 8.12 12.65
CA LEU A 153 -9.58 7.51 13.68
C LEU A 153 -9.11 7.97 15.05
N LEU A 154 -10.06 8.19 15.94
CA LEU A 154 -9.78 8.57 17.33
C LEU A 154 -9.62 7.37 18.26
#